data_59ef4edd88d6771aa339a7d97106d14c
#
_entry.id   59ef4edd88d6771aa339a7d97106d14c
#
_cell.length_a   1.000
_cell.length_b   1.000
_cell.length_c   1.000
_cell.angle_alpha   90.00
_cell.angle_beta   90.00
_cell.angle_gamma   90.00
#
_symmetry.space_group_name_H-M   'P 1'
#
loop_
_entity.id
_entity.type
_entity.pdbx_description
1 polymer ?
#
loop_
_entity_poly.entity_id
_entity_poly.type
_entity_poly.pdbx_seq_one_letter_code
_entity_poly.pdbx_strand_id
1 'polypeptide(L)'
;MKKGIRWLIKMFYNTGNEKVTEKIFLRAMISSVLGIILCTVCLAGMTWAWFSDSVTSHSSNITSARFSVEVTVNKGTDNTEIHLTDGEYILEQSIEKYKVTLKATGTASTVYCKVNINEVIYTARLNLNSNNAPFIFEIDCSAKSATVTFTPTWSNSGSGENPNAWPLNNTIEVK
;
A
#
# COMPACT_ATOMS: atom_id res chain seq x y z
N MET A 1 4.62 -46.08 -32.71
CA MET A 1 5.48 -45.91 -31.53
C MET A 1 6.38 -47.13 -31.17
N LYS A 2 6.11 -48.35 -31.63
CA LYS A 2 6.92 -49.53 -31.23
C LYS A 2 8.26 -49.71 -31.95
N LYS A 3 8.50 -49.05 -33.07
CA LYS A 3 9.76 -49.22 -33.87
C LYS A 3 10.95 -48.42 -33.33
N GLY A 4 10.74 -47.25 -32.71
CA GLY A 4 11.84 -46.40 -32.16
C GLY A 4 12.52 -47.01 -30.94
N ILE A 5 11.73 -47.64 -30.06
CA ILE A 5 12.25 -48.23 -28.81
C ILE A 5 13.09 -49.46 -29.11
N ARG A 6 12.71 -50.27 -30.11
CA ARG A 6 13.49 -51.44 -30.54
C ARG A 6 14.87 -51.07 -31.14
N TRP A 7 14.95 -49.92 -31.82
CA TRP A 7 16.20 -49.42 -32.38
C TRP A 7 17.15 -48.97 -31.27
N LEU A 8 16.64 -48.25 -30.26
CA LEU A 8 17.40 -47.82 -29.08
C LEU A 8 17.91 -49.02 -28.26
N ILE A 9 17.07 -50.03 -28.00
CA ILE A 9 17.46 -51.26 -27.29
C ILE A 9 18.53 -52.01 -28.06
N LYS A 10 18.43 -52.08 -29.39
CA LYS A 10 19.43 -52.76 -30.24
C LYS A 10 20.77 -52.04 -30.27
N MET A 11 20.74 -50.70 -30.15
CA MET A 11 21.93 -49.86 -30.02
C MET A 11 22.66 -50.11 -28.70
N PHE A 12 21.91 -50.22 -27.61
CA PHE A 12 22.47 -50.49 -26.27
C PHE A 12 22.92 -51.95 -26.10
N TYR A 13 22.25 -52.91 -26.74
CA TYR A 13 22.58 -54.34 -26.57
C TYR A 13 23.73 -54.81 -27.47
N ASN A 14 24.00 -54.12 -28.57
CA ASN A 14 25.10 -54.47 -29.47
C ASN A 14 26.47 -53.95 -29.05
N THR A 15 26.54 -53.18 -27.97
CA THR A 15 27.78 -52.58 -27.42
C THR A 15 28.46 -53.48 -26.40
N GLY A 16 27.94 -54.71 -26.19
CA GLY A 16 28.41 -55.61 -25.11
C GLY A 16 29.65 -56.46 -25.42
N ASN A 17 30.17 -56.52 -26.68
CA ASN A 17 31.24 -57.39 -27.02
C ASN A 17 32.40 -56.81 -27.85
N GLU A 18 32.39 -55.51 -28.12
CA GLU A 18 33.57 -54.87 -28.66
C GLU A 18 34.38 -54.26 -27.51
N LYS A 19 35.70 -54.58 -27.48
CA LYS A 19 36.64 -53.84 -26.61
C LYS A 19 36.44 -52.34 -26.84
N VAL A 20 35.82 -51.72 -25.91
CA VAL A 20 35.58 -50.22 -25.91
C VAL A 20 36.95 -49.60 -26.00
N THR A 21 37.36 -49.22 -27.20
CA THR A 21 38.65 -48.55 -27.41
C THR A 21 38.57 -47.22 -26.65
N GLU A 22 39.65 -46.86 -25.96
CA GLU A 22 39.75 -45.59 -25.18
C GLU A 22 39.20 -44.39 -25.93
N LYS A 23 39.31 -44.38 -27.24
CA LYS A 23 38.78 -43.31 -28.11
C LYS A 23 37.25 -43.22 -28.14
N ILE A 24 36.53 -44.33 -28.03
CA ILE A 24 35.07 -44.38 -28.02
C ILE A 24 34.58 -43.86 -26.64
N PHE A 25 35.25 -44.32 -25.57
CA PHE A 25 34.96 -43.88 -24.21
C PHE A 25 35.23 -42.37 -24.03
N LEU A 26 36.38 -41.88 -24.55
CA LEU A 26 36.73 -40.49 -24.48
C LEU A 26 35.71 -39.62 -25.24
N ARG A 27 35.25 -40.04 -26.43
CA ARG A 27 34.23 -39.33 -27.20
C ARG A 27 32.89 -39.30 -26.46
N ALA A 28 32.47 -40.40 -25.84
CA ALA A 28 31.26 -40.45 -25.05
C ALA A 28 31.32 -39.53 -23.81
N MET A 29 32.46 -39.50 -23.11
CA MET A 29 32.70 -38.60 -21.98
C MET A 29 32.68 -37.12 -22.41
N ILE A 30 33.37 -36.74 -23.49
CA ILE A 30 33.40 -35.38 -24.02
C ILE A 30 31.97 -34.92 -24.39
N SER A 31 31.21 -35.80 -25.08
CA SER A 31 29.80 -35.47 -25.43
C SER A 31 28.93 -35.25 -24.21
N SER A 32 29.10 -36.08 -23.15
CA SER A 32 28.35 -35.91 -21.89
C SER A 32 28.70 -34.62 -21.15
N VAL A 33 30.00 -34.33 -21.04
CA VAL A 33 30.48 -33.10 -20.41
C VAL A 33 30.01 -31.87 -21.18
N LEU A 34 30.08 -31.90 -22.53
CA LEU A 34 29.58 -30.79 -23.34
C LEU A 34 28.07 -30.60 -23.17
N GLY A 35 27.30 -31.66 -23.06
CA GLY A 35 25.85 -31.62 -22.77
C GLY A 35 25.55 -30.94 -21.44
N ILE A 36 26.31 -31.30 -20.39
CA ILE A 36 26.15 -30.71 -19.06
C ILE A 36 26.46 -29.18 -19.09
N ILE A 37 27.56 -28.81 -19.75
CA ILE A 37 27.94 -27.39 -19.90
C ILE A 37 26.87 -26.64 -20.65
N LEU A 38 26.35 -27.19 -21.75
CA LEU A 38 25.28 -26.53 -22.50
C LEU A 38 24.02 -26.33 -21.67
N CYS A 39 23.60 -27.37 -20.92
CA CYS A 39 22.44 -27.26 -20.03
C CYS A 39 22.63 -26.20 -18.93
N THR A 40 23.82 -26.14 -18.32
CA THR A 40 24.13 -25.11 -17.30
C THR A 40 24.09 -23.69 -17.87
N VAL A 41 24.63 -23.51 -19.06
CA VAL A 41 24.58 -22.17 -19.74
C VAL A 41 23.15 -21.79 -20.08
N CYS A 42 22.33 -22.72 -20.56
CA CYS A 42 20.90 -22.49 -20.84
C CYS A 42 20.12 -22.12 -19.55
N LEU A 43 20.35 -22.85 -18.46
CA LEU A 43 19.71 -22.55 -17.19
C LEU A 43 20.12 -21.19 -16.64
N ALA A 44 21.41 -20.87 -16.67
CA ALA A 44 21.91 -19.56 -16.25
C ALA A 44 21.34 -18.44 -17.13
N GLY A 45 21.24 -18.63 -18.43
CA GLY A 45 20.68 -17.65 -19.37
C GLY A 45 19.18 -17.41 -19.12
N MET A 46 18.39 -18.46 -18.89
CA MET A 46 16.96 -18.31 -18.58
C MET A 46 16.76 -17.61 -17.23
N THR A 47 17.56 -17.95 -16.22
CA THR A 47 17.49 -17.30 -14.91
C THR A 47 17.85 -15.83 -15.02
N TRP A 48 18.89 -15.48 -15.78
CA TRP A 48 19.28 -14.11 -15.99
C TRP A 48 18.24 -13.30 -16.78
N ALA A 49 17.64 -13.89 -17.83
CA ALA A 49 16.56 -13.26 -18.59
C ALA A 49 15.35 -12.97 -17.72
N TRP A 50 14.95 -13.90 -16.85
CA TRP A 50 13.87 -13.67 -15.88
C TRP A 50 14.19 -12.54 -14.92
N PHE A 51 15.40 -12.49 -14.35
CA PHE A 51 15.80 -11.42 -13.43
C PHE A 51 15.90 -10.06 -14.14
N SER A 52 16.46 -9.98 -15.35
CA SER A 52 16.57 -8.72 -16.07
C SER A 52 15.21 -8.20 -16.51
N ASP A 53 14.26 -9.05 -16.91
CA ASP A 53 12.90 -8.64 -17.26
C ASP A 53 12.13 -8.14 -16.03
N SER A 54 12.27 -8.79 -14.87
CA SER A 54 11.65 -8.34 -13.63
C SER A 54 12.22 -7.02 -13.11
N VAL A 55 13.49 -6.71 -13.39
CA VAL A 55 14.14 -5.46 -12.99
C VAL A 55 13.86 -4.31 -13.97
N THR A 56 13.78 -4.59 -15.27
CA THR A 56 13.54 -3.55 -16.29
C THR A 56 12.05 -3.24 -16.51
N SER A 57 11.16 -4.18 -16.19
CA SER A 57 9.70 -4.03 -16.36
C SER A 57 9.06 -3.04 -15.40
N HIS A 58 9.76 -2.56 -14.37
CA HIS A 58 9.20 -1.67 -13.36
C HIS A 58 10.06 -0.44 -13.09
N SER A 59 10.29 0.37 -14.11
CA SER A 59 10.52 1.79 -13.87
C SER A 59 9.19 2.53 -13.65
N SER A 60 8.22 1.89 -13.01
CA SER A 60 7.14 2.64 -12.40
C SER A 60 7.74 3.36 -11.20
N ASN A 61 7.99 4.65 -11.36
CA ASN A 61 8.22 5.53 -10.22
C ASN A 61 7.02 5.39 -9.30
N ILE A 62 7.11 4.49 -8.31
CA ILE A 62 6.17 4.43 -7.21
C ILE A 62 6.45 5.68 -6.37
N THR A 63 5.92 6.80 -6.81
CA THR A 63 5.84 7.99 -5.98
C THR A 63 4.82 7.69 -4.90
N SER A 64 5.31 7.40 -3.70
CA SER A 64 4.48 7.31 -2.52
C SER A 64 3.73 8.63 -2.38
N ALA A 65 2.41 8.60 -2.51
CA ALA A 65 1.61 9.78 -2.25
C ALA A 65 1.80 10.18 -0.78
N ARG A 66 2.04 11.46 -0.55
CA ARG A 66 2.19 12.03 0.80
C ARG A 66 1.06 13.00 1.04
N PHE A 67 0.62 13.09 2.25
CA PHE A 67 -0.32 14.12 2.67
C PHE A 67 -0.08 14.52 4.13
N SER A 68 -0.51 15.72 4.47
CA SER A 68 -0.65 16.20 5.84
C SER A 68 -1.99 16.92 5.98
N VAL A 69 -2.52 16.94 7.18
CA VAL A 69 -3.76 17.66 7.50
C VAL A 69 -3.42 18.68 8.60
N GLU A 70 -3.61 19.95 8.28
CA GLU A 70 -3.54 21.04 9.22
C GLU A 70 -4.92 21.24 9.84
N VAL A 71 -4.98 21.29 11.16
CA VAL A 71 -6.21 21.44 11.94
C VAL A 71 -6.19 22.76 12.68
N THR A 72 -7.22 23.58 12.49
CA THR A 72 -7.42 24.81 13.24
C THR A 72 -8.79 24.75 13.90
N VAL A 73 -8.84 24.99 15.20
CA VAL A 73 -10.05 25.03 16.00
C VAL A 73 -10.21 26.42 16.60
N ASN A 74 -11.30 27.10 16.27
CA ASN A 74 -11.59 28.43 16.75
C ASN A 74 -12.91 28.45 17.55
N LYS A 75 -12.96 29.26 18.61
CA LYS A 75 -14.16 29.44 19.42
C LYS A 75 -14.94 30.66 18.94
N GLY A 76 -16.23 30.48 18.71
CA GLY A 76 -17.18 31.55 18.46
C GLY A 76 -16.89 32.40 17.23
N THR A 77 -17.42 33.61 17.23
CA THR A 77 -17.24 34.60 16.16
C THR A 77 -15.90 35.33 16.23
N ASP A 78 -15.26 35.34 17.39
CA ASP A 78 -14.00 36.07 17.63
C ASP A 78 -12.77 35.35 17.09
N ASN A 79 -12.93 34.17 16.49
CA ASN A 79 -11.83 33.34 15.92
C ASN A 79 -10.68 33.12 16.91
N THR A 80 -10.98 33.03 18.20
CA THR A 80 -9.95 32.66 19.20
C THR A 80 -9.51 31.23 18.96
N GLU A 81 -8.24 31.05 18.60
CA GLU A 81 -7.68 29.74 18.32
C GLU A 81 -7.51 28.93 19.62
N ILE A 82 -7.98 27.69 19.59
CA ILE A 82 -7.79 26.72 20.68
C ILE A 82 -6.54 25.92 20.38
N HIS A 83 -5.58 25.98 21.31
CA HIS A 83 -4.33 25.24 21.16
C HIS A 83 -4.46 23.79 21.58
N LEU A 84 -3.68 22.95 20.91
CA LEU A 84 -3.57 21.52 21.20
C LEU A 84 -2.88 21.33 22.57
N THR A 85 -3.49 20.55 23.45
CA THR A 85 -2.92 20.16 24.74
C THR A 85 -2.77 18.64 24.77
N ASP A 86 -1.56 18.14 24.95
CA ASP A 86 -1.25 16.70 25.01
C ASP A 86 -1.79 15.85 23.81
N GLY A 87 -1.87 16.48 22.62
CA GLY A 87 -2.39 15.80 21.42
C GLY A 87 -3.90 15.85 21.26
N GLU A 88 -4.62 16.52 22.14
CA GLU A 88 -6.07 16.64 22.16
C GLU A 88 -6.51 18.10 22.22
N TYR A 89 -7.65 18.40 21.61
CA TYR A 89 -8.33 19.69 21.78
C TYR A 89 -9.39 19.54 22.87
N ILE A 90 -9.25 20.33 23.92
CA ILE A 90 -10.23 20.37 25.03
C ILE A 90 -11.18 21.52 24.75
N LEU A 91 -12.43 21.20 24.42
CA LEU A 91 -13.49 22.15 24.17
C LEU A 91 -14.37 22.27 25.42
N GLU A 92 -14.37 23.45 26.02
CA GLU A 92 -15.20 23.74 27.18
C GLU A 92 -16.69 23.82 26.79
N GLN A 93 -17.58 23.57 27.74
CA GLN A 93 -19.00 23.81 27.54
C GLN A 93 -19.24 25.31 27.24
N SER A 94 -19.86 25.57 26.08
CA SER A 94 -20.09 26.94 25.63
C SER A 94 -21.34 27.00 24.74
N ILE A 95 -22.09 28.11 24.86
CA ILE A 95 -23.20 28.42 23.97
C ILE A 95 -22.68 28.71 22.55
N GLU A 96 -21.46 29.22 22.46
CA GLU A 96 -20.80 29.47 21.18
C GLU A 96 -20.24 28.18 20.63
N LYS A 97 -20.49 27.94 19.32
CA LYS A 97 -19.98 26.78 18.62
C LYS A 97 -18.48 26.92 18.32
N TYR A 98 -17.81 25.80 18.28
CA TYR A 98 -16.41 25.71 17.86
C TYR A 98 -16.35 25.45 16.37
N LYS A 99 -15.66 26.32 15.63
CA LYS A 99 -15.43 26.18 14.19
C LYS A 99 -14.13 25.43 13.96
N VAL A 100 -14.22 24.30 13.29
CA VAL A 100 -13.07 23.46 12.93
C VAL A 100 -12.79 23.60 11.45
N THR A 101 -11.54 23.84 11.11
CA THR A 101 -11.05 23.94 9.73
C THR A 101 -9.99 22.88 9.51
N LEU A 102 -10.24 21.96 8.58
CA LEU A 102 -9.29 20.94 8.15
C LEU A 102 -8.75 21.31 6.77
N LYS A 103 -7.45 21.51 6.66
CA LYS A 103 -6.77 21.81 5.40
C LYS A 103 -5.81 20.69 5.08
N ALA A 104 -6.09 19.92 4.02
CA ALA A 104 -5.21 18.87 3.56
C ALA A 104 -4.23 19.41 2.53
N THR A 105 -2.96 18.99 2.61
CA THR A 105 -1.90 19.31 1.65
C THR A 105 -1.17 18.02 1.25
N GLY A 106 -0.71 17.94 0.01
CA GLY A 106 0.03 16.77 -0.46
C GLY A 106 -0.22 16.43 -1.93
N THR A 107 0.19 15.23 -2.31
CA THR A 107 0.08 14.72 -3.69
C THR A 107 -1.05 13.71 -3.88
N ALA A 108 -1.76 13.36 -2.81
CA ALA A 108 -2.93 12.50 -2.87
C ALA A 108 -4.13 13.23 -3.50
N SER A 109 -5.05 12.51 -4.14
CA SER A 109 -6.28 13.11 -4.68
C SER A 109 -7.37 13.27 -3.63
N THR A 110 -7.47 12.31 -2.73
CA THR A 110 -8.46 12.26 -1.64
C THR A 110 -7.81 11.64 -0.42
N VAL A 111 -8.05 12.23 0.74
CA VAL A 111 -7.64 11.72 2.05
C VAL A 111 -8.79 11.86 3.03
N TYR A 112 -8.67 11.22 4.15
CA TYR A 112 -9.68 11.24 5.20
C TYR A 112 -9.07 11.73 6.50
N CYS A 113 -9.89 12.32 7.35
CA CYS A 113 -9.52 12.65 8.71
C CYS A 113 -10.58 12.08 9.65
N LYS A 114 -10.17 11.21 10.57
CA LYS A 114 -11.03 10.74 11.64
C LYS A 114 -11.07 11.80 12.71
N VAL A 115 -12.27 12.21 13.07
CA VAL A 115 -12.57 13.14 14.14
C VAL A 115 -13.22 12.34 15.27
N ASN A 116 -12.50 12.17 16.35
CA ASN A 116 -13.01 11.50 17.54
C ASN A 116 -13.43 12.54 18.56
N ILE A 117 -14.69 12.54 18.94
CA ILE A 117 -15.30 13.45 19.91
C ILE A 117 -15.91 12.62 21.04
N ASN A 118 -15.32 12.64 22.23
CA ASN A 118 -15.79 11.85 23.38
C ASN A 118 -16.05 10.37 22.99
N GLU A 119 -15.07 9.72 22.34
CA GLU A 119 -15.14 8.32 21.86
C GLU A 119 -16.09 8.07 20.67
N VAL A 120 -16.78 9.09 20.17
CA VAL A 120 -17.62 9.00 18.96
C VAL A 120 -16.80 9.41 17.74
N ILE A 121 -16.69 8.50 16.79
CA ILE A 121 -15.83 8.69 15.61
C ILE A 121 -16.67 9.12 14.41
N TYR A 122 -16.23 10.20 13.76
CA TYR A 122 -16.73 10.68 12.48
C TYR A 122 -15.58 10.65 11.47
N THR A 123 -15.88 10.52 10.18
CA THR A 123 -14.84 10.56 9.13
C THR A 123 -15.12 11.65 8.13
N ALA A 124 -14.26 12.68 8.12
CA ALA A 124 -14.28 13.75 7.14
C ALA A 124 -13.53 13.30 5.87
N ARG A 125 -14.11 13.54 4.69
CA ARG A 125 -13.47 13.34 3.40
C ARG A 125 -12.89 14.65 2.89
N LEU A 126 -11.60 14.69 2.63
CA LEU A 126 -10.86 15.85 2.17
C LEU A 126 -10.38 15.63 0.74
N ASN A 127 -10.77 16.54 -0.17
CA ASN A 127 -10.35 16.49 -1.57
C ASN A 127 -9.22 17.49 -1.80
N LEU A 128 -8.04 17.00 -2.19
CA LEU A 128 -6.88 17.85 -2.47
C LEU A 128 -6.92 18.45 -3.88
N ASN A 129 -7.70 17.87 -4.80
CA ASN A 129 -7.80 18.33 -6.19
C ASN A 129 -8.70 19.55 -6.41
N SER A 130 -9.56 19.91 -5.47
CA SER A 130 -10.47 21.05 -5.57
C SER A 130 -9.89 22.29 -4.90
N ASN A 131 -8.86 22.87 -5.53
CA ASN A 131 -8.24 24.15 -5.11
C ASN A 131 -7.81 24.21 -3.63
N ASN A 132 -7.50 23.08 -3.00
CA ASN A 132 -7.18 22.99 -1.57
C ASN A 132 -8.22 23.65 -0.68
N ALA A 133 -9.50 23.60 -1.06
CA ALA A 133 -10.58 24.19 -0.26
C ALA A 133 -10.61 23.50 1.13
N PRO A 134 -10.57 24.27 2.21
CA PRO A 134 -10.61 23.70 3.54
C PRO A 134 -11.98 23.06 3.79
N PHE A 135 -11.98 21.94 4.51
CA PHE A 135 -13.19 21.33 5.01
C PHE A 135 -13.56 21.98 6.35
N ILE A 136 -14.72 22.62 6.42
CA ILE A 136 -15.15 23.40 7.59
C ILE A 136 -16.39 22.77 8.18
N PHE A 137 -16.39 22.60 9.50
CA PHE A 137 -17.54 22.13 10.26
C PHE A 137 -17.56 22.76 11.66
N GLU A 138 -18.67 22.60 12.36
CA GLU A 138 -18.88 23.14 13.69
C GLU A 138 -19.06 22.01 14.72
N ILE A 139 -18.60 22.24 15.93
CA ILE A 139 -18.87 21.42 17.10
C ILE A 139 -19.67 22.25 18.09
N ASP A 140 -20.84 21.75 18.42
CA ASP A 140 -21.74 22.38 19.39
C ASP A 140 -21.55 21.71 20.75
N CYS A 141 -20.92 22.42 21.67
CA CYS A 141 -20.66 22.03 23.05
C CYS A 141 -21.61 22.70 24.06
N SER A 142 -22.82 23.11 23.62
CA SER A 142 -23.78 23.82 24.50
C SER A 142 -24.26 22.91 25.65
N ALA A 143 -24.37 21.62 25.43
CA ALA A 143 -24.82 20.66 26.45
C ALA A 143 -23.68 20.16 27.34
N LYS A 144 -22.47 19.95 26.78
CA LYS A 144 -21.35 19.30 27.46
C LYS A 144 -20.02 19.68 26.84
N SER A 145 -18.94 19.65 27.63
CA SER A 145 -17.55 19.75 27.14
C SER A 145 -17.17 18.56 26.29
N ALA A 146 -16.22 18.73 25.40
CA ALA A 146 -15.72 17.66 24.52
C ALA A 146 -14.20 17.62 24.47
N THR A 147 -13.68 16.39 24.41
CA THR A 147 -12.29 16.14 24.01
C THR A 147 -12.30 15.68 22.55
N VAL A 148 -11.51 16.36 21.72
CA VAL A 148 -11.47 16.10 20.27
C VAL A 148 -10.07 15.73 19.82
N THR A 149 -9.95 14.62 19.11
CA THR A 149 -8.71 14.21 18.47
C THR A 149 -8.90 14.07 16.96
N PHE A 150 -7.86 14.41 16.21
CA PHE A 150 -7.85 14.35 14.75
C PHE A 150 -6.78 13.37 14.29
N THR A 151 -7.17 12.36 13.51
CA THR A 151 -6.27 11.35 12.98
C THR A 151 -6.36 11.31 11.46
N PRO A 152 -5.37 11.83 10.73
CA PRO A 152 -5.31 11.71 9.28
C PRO A 152 -5.17 10.25 8.85
N THR A 153 -5.92 9.82 7.82
CA THR A 153 -5.92 8.43 7.34
C THR A 153 -6.14 8.35 5.83
N TRP A 154 -5.67 7.25 5.24
CA TRP A 154 -5.83 6.98 3.81
C TRP A 154 -7.22 6.44 3.43
N SER A 155 -7.96 5.90 4.39
CA SER A 155 -9.25 5.28 4.14
C SER A 155 -10.32 5.79 5.11
N ASN A 156 -11.58 5.67 4.74
CA ASN A 156 -12.72 6.00 5.58
C ASN A 156 -13.03 4.94 6.65
N SER A 157 -12.42 3.77 6.55
CA SER A 157 -12.63 2.67 7.50
C SER A 157 -11.30 2.24 8.12
N GLY A 158 -11.27 2.11 9.44
CA GLY A 158 -10.23 1.39 10.17
C GLY A 158 -10.70 -0.04 10.48
N SER A 159 -9.77 -0.96 10.70
CA SER A 159 -10.12 -2.31 11.14
C SER A 159 -10.83 -2.26 12.50
N GLY A 160 -12.11 -2.66 12.53
CA GLY A 160 -12.92 -2.74 13.75
C GLY A 160 -13.64 -1.46 14.18
N GLU A 161 -13.50 -0.36 13.44
CA GLU A 161 -14.21 0.88 13.72
C GLU A 161 -15.39 1.08 12.77
N ASN A 162 -16.52 1.49 13.29
CA ASN A 162 -17.69 1.88 12.51
C ASN A 162 -17.95 3.38 12.72
N PRO A 163 -17.42 4.25 11.84
CA PRO A 163 -17.59 5.69 12.00
C PRO A 163 -19.06 6.09 11.82
N ASN A 164 -19.50 7.04 12.62
CA ASN A 164 -20.83 7.61 12.47
C ASN A 164 -20.94 8.37 11.14
N ALA A 165 -22.13 8.41 10.59
CA ALA A 165 -22.39 9.20 9.39
C ALA A 165 -22.11 10.68 9.67
N TRP A 166 -21.47 11.36 8.70
CA TRP A 166 -21.23 12.80 8.81
C TRP A 166 -22.56 13.57 8.78
N PRO A 167 -22.78 14.52 9.72
CA PRO A 167 -24.03 15.28 9.76
C PRO A 167 -24.19 16.16 8.54
N LEU A 168 -25.41 16.21 7.98
CA LEU A 168 -25.73 16.96 6.75
C LEU A 168 -25.52 18.47 6.88
N ASN A 169 -25.67 19.01 8.07
CA ASN A 169 -25.51 20.44 8.37
C ASN A 169 -24.08 20.82 8.76
N ASN A 170 -23.13 19.87 8.66
CA ASN A 170 -21.76 20.07 9.12
C ASN A 170 -21.63 20.55 10.58
N THR A 171 -22.62 20.27 11.43
CA THR A 171 -22.57 20.57 12.86
C THR A 171 -22.69 19.27 13.65
N ILE A 172 -21.73 19.00 14.53
CA ILE A 172 -21.72 17.85 15.42
C ILE A 172 -22.16 18.33 16.81
N GLU A 173 -23.27 17.82 17.28
CA GLU A 173 -23.79 18.11 18.62
C GLU A 173 -23.18 17.15 19.64
N VAL A 174 -22.54 17.69 20.68
CA VAL A 174 -21.99 16.91 21.80
C VAL A 174 -23.09 16.68 22.83
N LYS A 175 -23.51 15.43 22.97
CA LYS A 175 -24.58 15.02 23.89
C LYS A 175 -24.03 14.38 25.14
#